data_4aea797b2ca3c76b9c0d750fd15d704f
#
_entry.id   4aea797b2ca3c76b9c0d750fd15d704f
#
_cell.length_a   1.000
_cell.length_b   1.000
_cell.length_c   1.000
_cell.angle_alpha   90.00
_cell.angle_beta   90.00
_cell.angle_gamma   90.00
#
_symmetry.space_group_name_H-M   'P 1'
#
loop_
_entity.id
_entity.type
_entity.pdbx_description
1 polymer ?
#
loop_
_entity_poly.entity_id
_entity_poly.type
_entity_poly.pdbx_seq_one_letter_code
_entity_poly.pdbx_strand_id
1 'polypeptide(L)'
;KDMVLLLRASSSLPFVAKSVEYQGRYLLDGGITDPIPIKKAVEDGYKKNVLIMTKPAGYFKKKPSRLSRLFKYKEHPKINELLAVRYKRYNETLKYIEEQ
;
A
#
# COMPACT_ATOMS: atom_id res chain seq x y z
N LYS A 1 1.28 20.95 11.24
CA LYS A 1 2.35 20.19 11.93
C LYS A 1 2.13 18.68 11.84
N ASP A 2 0.96 18.19 12.24
CA ASP A 2 0.61 16.77 12.16
C ASP A 2 0.44 16.28 10.72
N MET A 3 -0.03 17.14 9.82
CA MET A 3 -0.19 16.83 8.40
C MET A 3 1.16 16.48 7.75
N VAL A 4 2.23 17.22 8.03
CA VAL A 4 3.56 16.93 7.50
C VAL A 4 4.07 15.58 8.01
N LEU A 5 3.86 15.30 9.30
CA LEU A 5 4.23 14.02 9.91
C LEU A 5 3.47 12.85 9.28
N LEU A 6 2.18 13.00 9.05
CA LEU A 6 1.34 11.98 8.40
C LEU A 6 1.71 11.77 6.92
N LEU A 7 2.05 12.84 6.18
CA LEU A 7 2.54 12.72 4.82
C LEU A 7 3.87 11.97 4.77
N ARG A 8 4.78 12.25 5.72
CA ARG A 8 6.03 11.52 5.85
C ARG A 8 5.79 10.04 6.15
N ALA A 9 4.86 9.75 7.06
CA ALA A 9 4.46 8.37 7.38
C ALA A 9 3.91 7.65 6.15
N SER A 10 3.00 8.29 5.43
CA SER A 10 2.36 7.73 4.23
C SER A 10 3.35 7.41 3.09
N SER A 11 4.50 8.05 3.07
CA SER A 11 5.56 7.81 2.08
C SER A 11 6.78 7.05 2.64
N SER A 12 6.67 6.49 3.85
CA SER A 12 7.75 5.73 4.49
C SER A 12 7.78 4.29 3.96
N LEU A 13 8.56 4.07 2.92
CA LEU A 13 8.70 2.75 2.28
C LEU A 13 9.32 1.72 3.21
N PRO A 14 8.82 0.48 3.21
CA PRO A 14 9.39 -0.62 3.98
C PRO A 14 10.88 -0.84 3.64
N PHE A 15 11.70 -1.12 4.64
CA PHE A 15 13.15 -1.37 4.57
C PHE A 15 14.01 -0.19 4.09
N VAL A 16 13.44 0.86 3.52
CA VAL A 16 14.16 2.05 3.03
C VAL A 16 14.04 3.20 4.04
N ALA A 17 12.88 3.39 4.63
CA ALA A 17 12.63 4.42 5.62
C ALA A 17 12.19 3.81 6.95
N LYS A 18 12.45 4.54 8.04
CA LYS A 18 11.95 4.17 9.35
C LYS A 18 10.45 4.43 9.44
N SER A 19 9.74 3.59 10.20
CA SER A 19 8.36 3.86 10.56
C SER A 19 8.23 5.16 11.34
N VAL A 20 7.12 5.83 11.19
CA VAL A 20 6.81 7.08 11.88
C VAL A 20 5.88 6.78 13.05
N GLU A 21 6.28 7.19 14.26
CA GLU A 21 5.42 7.09 15.43
C GLU A 21 4.43 8.26 15.47
N TYR A 22 3.14 7.92 15.60
CA TYR A 22 2.05 8.89 15.70
C TYR A 22 0.95 8.33 16.61
N GLN A 23 0.63 9.07 17.66
CA GLN A 23 -0.40 8.67 18.64
C GLN A 23 -0.24 7.24 19.18
N GLY A 24 0.98 6.86 19.52
CA GLY A 24 1.31 5.52 20.03
C GLY A 24 1.32 4.40 18.99
N ARG A 25 1.22 4.72 17.72
CA ARG A 25 1.25 3.76 16.61
C ARG A 25 2.45 4.01 15.71
N TYR A 26 2.99 2.94 15.15
CA TYR A 26 4.03 3.00 14.14
C TYR A 26 3.40 2.91 12.75
N LEU A 27 3.62 3.94 11.94
CA LEU A 27 3.03 4.08 10.62
C LEU A 27 4.09 3.92 9.52
N LEU A 28 3.70 3.30 8.43
CA LEU A 28 4.48 3.12 7.22
C LEU A 28 3.65 3.52 5.98
N ASP A 29 4.26 3.43 4.80
CA ASP A 29 3.62 3.73 3.52
C ASP A 29 2.31 2.95 3.34
N GLY A 30 1.25 3.65 2.97
CA GLY A 30 -0.08 3.08 2.74
C GLY A 30 -0.13 2.06 1.59
N GLY A 31 0.85 2.07 0.70
CA GLY A 31 0.98 1.09 -0.37
C GLY A 31 1.19 -0.35 0.10
N ILE A 32 1.48 -0.56 1.38
CA ILE A 32 1.57 -1.90 1.99
C ILE A 32 0.18 -2.54 2.11
N THR A 33 -0.81 -1.73 2.49
CA THR A 33 -2.17 -2.21 2.80
C THR A 33 -3.16 -1.95 1.67
N ASP A 34 -3.11 -0.76 1.08
CA ASP A 34 -4.03 -0.34 0.02
C ASP A 34 -3.31 0.58 -0.97
N PRO A 35 -2.60 0.00 -1.95
CA PRO A 35 -1.78 0.75 -2.90
C PRO A 35 -2.57 1.67 -3.83
N ILE A 36 -3.82 1.32 -4.13
CA ILE A 36 -4.73 2.13 -4.95
C ILE A 36 -6.08 2.21 -4.22
N PRO A 37 -6.30 3.22 -3.37
CA PRO A 37 -7.42 3.24 -2.42
C PRO A 37 -8.77 3.65 -3.04
N ILE A 38 -9.07 3.18 -4.26
CA ILE A 38 -10.32 3.52 -4.97
C ILE A 38 -11.55 2.97 -4.25
N LYS A 39 -11.47 1.75 -3.74
CA LYS A 39 -12.59 1.14 -3.03
C LYS A 39 -12.95 1.94 -1.78
N LYS A 40 -11.94 2.39 -1.05
CA LYS A 40 -12.14 3.25 0.13
C LYS A 40 -12.78 4.59 -0.23
N ALA A 41 -12.37 5.20 -1.32
CA ALA A 41 -12.98 6.45 -1.81
C ALA A 41 -14.46 6.25 -2.12
N VAL A 42 -14.82 5.14 -2.77
CA VAL A 42 -16.21 4.81 -3.08
C VAL A 42 -17.03 4.55 -1.80
N GLU A 43 -16.47 3.79 -0.86
CA GLU A 43 -17.09 3.55 0.44
C GLU A 43 -17.34 4.85 1.23
N ASP A 44 -16.44 5.82 1.13
CA ASP A 44 -16.56 7.13 1.76
C ASP A 44 -17.56 8.06 1.04
N GLY A 45 -18.21 7.59 -0.02
CA GLY A 45 -19.28 8.32 -0.71
C GLY A 45 -18.85 9.10 -1.97
N TYR A 46 -17.60 9.01 -2.37
CA TYR A 46 -17.11 9.68 -3.58
C TYR A 46 -17.47 8.90 -4.83
N LYS A 47 -18.50 9.34 -5.53
CA LYS A 47 -19.04 8.66 -6.72
C LYS A 47 -18.23 8.90 -8.00
N LYS A 48 -17.51 10.01 -8.07
CA LYS A 48 -16.66 10.36 -9.21
C LYS A 48 -15.22 10.46 -8.74
N ASN A 49 -14.36 9.61 -9.30
CA ASN A 49 -12.96 9.53 -8.92
C ASN A 49 -12.08 9.61 -10.17
N VAL A 50 -10.98 10.35 -10.08
CA VAL A 50 -9.95 10.39 -11.11
C VAL A 50 -8.75 9.61 -10.61
N LEU A 51 -8.33 8.60 -11.35
CA LEU A 51 -7.17 7.77 -11.03
C LEU A 51 -6.00 8.12 -11.94
N ILE A 52 -4.89 8.54 -11.33
CA ILE A 52 -3.64 8.78 -12.04
C ILE A 52 -2.74 7.56 -11.80
N MET A 53 -2.65 6.70 -12.81
CA MET A 53 -1.90 5.45 -12.73
C MET A 53 -0.43 5.65 -13.08
N THR A 54 0.45 4.99 -12.34
CA THR A 54 1.91 5.02 -12.60
C THR A 54 2.38 3.87 -13.48
N LYS A 55 1.50 2.95 -13.82
CA LYS A 55 1.79 1.78 -14.66
C LYS A 55 0.85 1.76 -15.86
N PRO A 56 1.30 1.22 -17.01
CA PRO A 56 0.46 1.15 -18.20
C PRO A 56 -0.71 0.20 -18.04
N ALA A 57 -1.70 0.32 -18.92
CA ALA A 57 -2.81 -0.61 -19.01
C ALA A 57 -2.29 -2.05 -19.23
N GLY A 58 -2.96 -3.01 -18.62
CA GLY A 58 -2.56 -4.42 -18.70
C GLY A 58 -1.42 -4.82 -17.75
N TYR A 59 -0.86 -3.88 -16.99
CA TYR A 59 0.12 -4.20 -15.96
C TYR A 59 -0.49 -5.05 -14.84
N PHE A 60 0.27 -6.03 -14.37
CA PHE A 60 -0.04 -6.74 -13.13
C PHE A 60 1.23 -6.95 -12.31
N LYS A 61 1.07 -6.98 -11.01
CA LYS A 61 2.18 -7.13 -10.09
C LYS A 61 2.55 -8.61 -9.92
N LYS A 62 3.83 -8.92 -10.07
CA LYS A 62 4.33 -10.29 -9.90
C LYS A 62 4.44 -10.69 -8.43
N LYS A 63 4.28 -11.98 -8.17
CA LYS A 63 4.53 -12.54 -6.84
C LYS A 63 5.97 -12.25 -6.41
N PRO A 64 6.22 -11.87 -5.13
CA PRO A 64 7.56 -11.68 -4.61
C PRO A 64 8.44 -12.91 -4.78
N SER A 65 9.72 -12.70 -5.12
CA SER A 65 10.68 -13.79 -5.21
C SER A 65 10.96 -14.41 -3.85
N ARG A 66 11.48 -15.65 -3.84
CA ARG A 66 11.90 -16.30 -2.58
C ARG A 66 12.97 -15.48 -1.85
N LEU A 67 13.87 -14.83 -2.59
CA LEU A 67 14.92 -13.99 -2.02
C LEU A 67 14.36 -12.78 -1.28
N SER A 68 13.32 -12.14 -1.82
CA SER A 68 12.69 -11.00 -1.17
C SER A 68 12.00 -11.36 0.14
N ARG A 69 11.63 -12.64 0.35
CA ARG A 69 11.03 -13.14 1.59
C ARG A 69 12.02 -13.23 2.74
N LEU A 70 13.33 -13.15 2.46
CA LEU A 70 14.37 -13.11 3.48
C LEU A 70 14.40 -11.76 4.21
N PHE A 71 13.92 -10.70 3.58
CA PHE A 71 13.77 -9.38 4.20
C PHE A 71 12.46 -9.31 4.97
N LYS A 72 12.55 -9.47 6.29
CA LYS A 72 11.40 -9.47 7.19
C LYS A 72 11.58 -8.47 8.32
N TYR A 73 10.48 -7.82 8.70
CA TYR A 73 10.42 -7.06 9.93
C TYR A 73 10.32 -8.00 11.14
N LYS A 74 11.33 -8.00 11.99
CA LYS A 74 11.33 -8.82 13.22
C LYS A 74 10.32 -8.31 14.25
N GLU A 75 10.14 -6.99 14.32
CA GLU A 75 9.30 -6.32 15.32
C GLU A 75 7.83 -6.21 14.91
N HIS A 76 7.51 -6.41 13.64
CA HIS A 76 6.18 -6.22 13.06
C HIS A 76 5.80 -7.38 12.14
N PRO A 77 5.45 -8.55 12.68
CA PRO A 77 5.14 -9.74 11.86
C PRO A 77 3.96 -9.57 10.91
N LYS A 78 2.96 -8.76 11.29
CA LYS A 78 1.81 -8.45 10.41
C LYS A 78 2.21 -7.74 9.12
N ILE A 79 3.24 -6.92 9.15
CA ILE A 79 3.77 -6.25 7.95
C ILE A 79 4.32 -7.27 6.96
N ASN A 80 4.98 -8.31 7.45
CA ASN A 80 5.50 -9.39 6.61
C ASN A 80 4.37 -10.12 5.87
N GLU A 81 3.26 -10.40 6.54
CA GLU A 81 2.07 -11.00 5.92
C GLU A 81 1.47 -10.08 4.85
N LEU A 82 1.35 -8.79 5.13
CA LEU A 82 0.84 -7.79 4.19
C LEU A 82 1.73 -7.67 2.95
N LEU A 83 3.04 -7.65 3.12
CA LEU A 83 4.01 -7.61 2.02
C LEU A 83 3.94 -8.87 1.14
N ALA A 84 3.72 -10.03 1.75
CA ALA A 84 3.62 -11.29 1.02
C ALA A 84 2.39 -11.35 0.10
N VAL A 85 1.29 -10.69 0.46
CA VAL A 85 0.03 -10.69 -0.31
C VAL A 85 -0.23 -9.38 -1.06
N ARG A 86 0.65 -8.41 -0.98
CA ARG A 86 0.49 -7.08 -1.59
C ARG A 86 0.21 -7.17 -3.10
N TYR A 87 0.91 -8.07 -3.81
CA TYR A 87 0.72 -8.24 -5.25
C TYR A 87 -0.70 -8.68 -5.60
N LYS A 88 -1.31 -9.54 -4.78
CA LYS A 88 -2.69 -9.99 -4.96
C LYS A 88 -3.67 -8.84 -4.83
N ARG A 89 -3.56 -8.06 -3.76
CA ARG A 89 -4.42 -6.90 -3.50
C ARG A 89 -4.31 -5.85 -4.60
N TYR A 90 -3.11 -5.59 -5.05
CA TYR A 90 -2.85 -4.67 -6.15
C TYR A 90 -3.58 -5.13 -7.42
N ASN A 91 -3.41 -6.41 -7.81
CA ASN A 91 -4.01 -6.97 -9.01
C ASN A 91 -5.54 -7.06 -8.90
N GLU A 92 -6.09 -7.39 -7.75
CA GLU A 92 -7.53 -7.37 -7.48
C GLU A 92 -8.11 -5.96 -7.63
N THR A 93 -7.40 -4.95 -7.20
CA THR A 93 -7.83 -3.56 -7.36
C THR A 93 -7.79 -3.13 -8.82
N LEU A 94 -6.76 -3.52 -9.58
CA LEU A 94 -6.71 -3.26 -11.03
C LEU A 94 -7.89 -3.91 -11.75
N LYS A 95 -8.20 -5.15 -11.41
CA LYS A 95 -9.37 -5.85 -11.98
C LYS A 95 -10.67 -5.13 -11.63
N TYR A 96 -10.84 -4.70 -10.40
CA TYR A 96 -12.00 -3.91 -9.97
C TYR A 96 -12.15 -2.64 -10.81
N ILE A 97 -11.05 -1.93 -11.08
CA ILE A 97 -11.05 -0.70 -11.90
C ILE A 97 -11.48 -1.00 -13.35
N GLU A 98 -10.98 -2.09 -13.93
CA GLU A 98 -11.34 -2.50 -15.29
C GLU A 98 -12.81 -2.86 -15.44
N GLU A 99 -13.44 -3.38 -14.39
CA GLU A 99 -14.85 -3.79 -14.36
C GLU A 99 -15.83 -2.61 -14.17
N GLN A 100 -15.33 -1.40 -13.90
CA GLN A 100 -16.14 -0.18 -13.78
C GLN A 100 -16.25 0.53 -15.14
#